data_07b90535c38d443c6531328921f56fc8
#
_entry.id   07b90535c38d443c6531328921f56fc8
#
_cell.length_a   1.000
_cell.length_b   1.000
_cell.length_c   1.000
_cell.angle_alpha   90.00
_cell.angle_beta   90.00
_cell.angle_gamma   90.00
#
_symmetry.space_group_name_H-M   'P 1'
#
loop_
_entity.id
_entity.type
_entity.pdbx_description
1 polymer ?
#
loop_
_entity_poly.entity_id
_entity_poly.type
_entity_poly.pdbx_seq_one_letter_code
_entity_poly.pdbx_strand_id
1 'polypeptide(L)'
;MDRSQITVGPGMDMPIMHDSDRYELVRDIGSGNFGVARLMRDKQTRELVAVKYIERGEKIDENVQREIINHRSLRHSNIVRFKEVILTPTHLAIVMEYASGGELFERICNAGRFNEDEARFFFQQLISGVSYCHSMQVCHRDLKLENTLLDGSPAPRLKICDFGYSKSSVLHSQPKSTVGTPAYIAPEVLLRKEYDGKIADVWSCGVTLYVMLVGAYPFEDPDEPKNFKKTIQRILSVQYSIPDHISPQCQHLISRIFVGNPSERITMPEIYTHEWFLKNLPADLINENSTYVEPDQPMQSNDEIMQIIAEATIPAPGTRNLSHFLADDLDFDLDDDMEDLETDPDLDIDVDSSGEIVYAM
;
A
#
# COMPACT_ATOMS: atom_id res chain seq x y z
N MET A 1 22.20 -38.63 -6.73
CA MET A 1 22.50 -37.36 -6.06
C MET A 1 21.34 -37.07 -5.14
N ASP A 2 21.64 -37.01 -3.90
CA ASP A 2 20.73 -37.09 -2.76
C ASP A 2 19.80 -35.86 -2.67
N ARG A 3 18.51 -36.06 -2.89
CA ARG A 3 17.49 -35.04 -2.59
C ARG A 3 17.17 -35.17 -1.11
N SER A 4 17.92 -34.50 -0.26
CA SER A 4 17.57 -34.35 1.15
C SER A 4 16.20 -33.66 1.25
N GLN A 5 15.22 -34.41 1.70
CA GLN A 5 13.90 -33.90 2.08
C GLN A 5 14.09 -32.93 3.26
N ILE A 6 13.90 -31.63 3.00
CA ILE A 6 13.84 -30.62 4.05
C ILE A 6 12.45 -30.78 4.71
N THR A 7 12.40 -31.37 5.88
CA THR A 7 11.21 -31.38 6.73
C THR A 7 11.09 -30.03 7.41
N VAL A 8 10.12 -29.23 7.00
CA VAL A 8 9.77 -27.96 7.66
C VAL A 8 8.96 -28.27 8.91
N GLY A 9 9.41 -27.81 10.08
CA GLY A 9 8.68 -27.94 11.35
C GLY A 9 7.47 -26.98 11.39
N PRO A 10 6.49 -27.23 12.29
CA PRO A 10 5.32 -26.36 12.42
C PRO A 10 5.74 -24.94 12.80
N GLY A 11 5.33 -23.95 12.01
CA GLY A 11 5.64 -22.54 12.22
C GLY A 11 6.87 -22.00 11.47
N MET A 12 7.51 -22.79 10.61
CA MET A 12 8.55 -22.29 9.72
C MET A 12 7.96 -21.99 8.34
N ASP A 13 8.15 -20.75 7.85
CA ASP A 13 7.85 -20.40 6.47
C ASP A 13 8.65 -21.27 5.51
N MET A 14 7.99 -21.70 4.42
CA MET A 14 8.64 -22.53 3.42
C MET A 14 9.84 -21.78 2.80
N PRO A 15 11.04 -22.41 2.74
CA PRO A 15 12.20 -21.74 2.15
C PRO A 15 11.93 -21.41 0.68
N ILE A 16 12.20 -20.14 0.32
CA ILE A 16 12.04 -19.69 -1.06
C ILE A 16 13.11 -20.37 -1.92
N MET A 17 12.66 -21.24 -2.81
CA MET A 17 13.56 -21.88 -3.76
C MET A 17 13.83 -20.94 -4.95
N HIS A 18 15.08 -20.53 -5.10
CA HIS A 18 15.55 -19.67 -6.19
C HIS A 18 15.93 -20.51 -7.41
N ASP A 19 14.93 -21.00 -8.14
CA ASP A 19 15.17 -21.71 -9.41
C ASP A 19 15.09 -20.78 -10.63
N SER A 20 15.35 -19.49 -10.44
CA SER A 20 15.40 -18.56 -11.56
C SER A 20 16.84 -18.44 -12.08
N ASP A 21 17.08 -18.95 -13.29
CA ASP A 21 18.36 -18.73 -14.00
C ASP A 21 18.60 -17.24 -14.31
N ARG A 22 17.54 -16.42 -14.30
CA ARG A 22 17.59 -15.01 -14.67
C ARG A 22 17.97 -14.09 -13.53
N TYR A 23 17.47 -14.33 -12.31
CA TYR A 23 17.67 -13.43 -11.17
C TYR A 23 18.61 -14.01 -10.13
N GLU A 24 19.50 -13.18 -9.58
CA GLU A 24 20.36 -13.52 -8.43
C GLU A 24 19.97 -12.72 -7.19
N LEU A 25 19.96 -13.35 -6.03
CA LEU A 25 19.67 -12.70 -4.76
C LEU A 25 20.78 -11.69 -4.41
N VAL A 26 20.38 -10.47 -4.06
CA VAL A 26 21.27 -9.45 -3.49
C VAL A 26 21.10 -9.38 -1.97
N ARG A 27 19.86 -9.18 -1.49
CA ARG A 27 19.51 -9.16 -0.05
C ARG A 27 18.00 -9.21 0.15
N ASP A 28 17.57 -9.54 1.35
CA ASP A 28 16.18 -9.33 1.77
C ASP A 28 15.91 -7.84 1.98
N ILE A 29 14.71 -7.36 1.62
CA ILE A 29 14.31 -5.95 1.78
C ILE A 29 13.06 -5.77 2.63
N GLY A 30 12.31 -6.83 2.90
CA GLY A 30 11.16 -6.77 3.79
C GLY A 30 10.47 -8.13 3.94
N SER A 31 9.70 -8.26 5.00
CA SER A 31 8.78 -9.37 5.21
C SER A 31 7.51 -8.82 5.86
N GLY A 32 6.36 -9.34 5.50
CA GLY A 32 5.06 -8.92 6.04
C GLY A 32 4.00 -10.00 5.83
N ASN A 33 2.78 -9.70 6.20
CA ASN A 33 1.63 -10.61 6.10
C ASN A 33 1.41 -11.15 4.67
N PHE A 34 1.84 -10.41 3.66
CA PHE A 34 1.67 -10.75 2.24
C PHE A 34 2.90 -11.41 1.60
N GLY A 35 3.88 -11.85 2.39
CA GLY A 35 5.06 -12.55 1.91
C GLY A 35 6.39 -11.87 2.18
N VAL A 36 7.43 -12.33 1.51
CA VAL A 36 8.82 -11.85 1.65
C VAL A 36 9.20 -11.02 0.42
N ALA A 37 9.78 -9.85 0.64
CA ALA A 37 10.32 -9.02 -0.42
C ALA A 37 11.86 -9.10 -0.46
N ARG A 38 12.41 -9.27 -1.65
CA ARG A 38 13.84 -9.42 -1.89
C ARG A 38 14.33 -8.48 -2.98
N LEU A 39 15.52 -7.94 -2.77
CA LEU A 39 16.27 -7.27 -3.81
C LEU A 39 16.99 -8.33 -4.64
N MET A 40 16.66 -8.38 -5.91
CA MET A 40 17.27 -9.28 -6.87
C MET A 40 17.99 -8.49 -7.96
N ARG A 41 18.93 -9.14 -8.66
CA ARG A 41 19.60 -8.58 -9.82
C ARG A 41 19.34 -9.45 -11.04
N ASP A 42 18.85 -8.85 -12.11
CA ASP A 42 18.79 -9.52 -13.41
C ASP A 42 20.22 -9.78 -13.91
N LYS A 43 20.56 -11.05 -14.14
CA LYS A 43 21.92 -11.47 -14.54
C LYS A 43 22.29 -10.98 -15.94
N GLN A 44 21.30 -10.76 -16.81
CA GLN A 44 21.52 -10.32 -18.20
C GLN A 44 21.65 -8.80 -18.28
N THR A 45 20.67 -8.07 -17.73
CA THR A 45 20.63 -6.60 -17.82
C THR A 45 21.41 -5.91 -16.71
N ARG A 46 21.75 -6.64 -15.63
CA ARG A 46 22.35 -6.13 -14.38
C ARG A 46 21.43 -5.18 -13.60
N GLU A 47 20.21 -5.04 -14.03
CA GLU A 47 19.19 -4.22 -13.37
C GLU A 47 18.83 -4.79 -12.02
N LEU A 48 18.63 -3.90 -11.02
CA LEU A 48 18.10 -4.26 -9.72
C LEU A 48 16.57 -4.23 -9.76
N VAL A 49 15.94 -5.27 -9.23
CA VAL A 49 14.50 -5.42 -9.15
C VAL A 49 14.08 -5.80 -7.73
N ALA A 50 12.89 -5.38 -7.34
CA ALA A 50 12.24 -5.86 -6.13
C ALA A 50 11.34 -7.05 -6.52
N VAL A 51 11.39 -8.11 -5.73
CA VAL A 51 10.57 -9.31 -5.96
C VAL A 51 9.82 -9.65 -4.69
N LYS A 52 8.50 -9.65 -4.77
CA LYS A 52 7.59 -10.07 -3.69
C LYS A 52 7.27 -11.55 -3.90
N TYR A 53 7.55 -12.37 -2.90
CA TYR A 53 7.29 -13.80 -2.91
C TYR A 53 6.08 -14.14 -2.05
N ILE A 54 5.09 -14.77 -2.64
CA ILE A 54 3.88 -15.25 -1.95
C ILE A 54 3.86 -16.77 -2.07
N GLU A 55 3.73 -17.46 -0.95
CA GLU A 55 3.69 -18.93 -0.91
C GLU A 55 2.53 -19.47 -1.76
N ARG A 56 2.79 -20.55 -2.50
CA ARG A 56 1.78 -21.23 -3.33
C ARG A 56 0.70 -21.89 -2.46
N GLY A 57 -0.51 -21.93 -2.99
CA GLY A 57 -1.67 -22.52 -2.32
C GLY A 57 -2.66 -21.47 -1.84
N GLU A 58 -3.17 -21.62 -0.63
CA GLU A 58 -4.27 -20.81 -0.07
C GLU A 58 -3.98 -19.31 0.03
N LYS A 59 -2.70 -18.92 0.12
CA LYS A 59 -2.29 -17.50 0.12
C LYS A 59 -2.47 -16.81 -1.25
N ILE A 60 -2.69 -17.58 -2.33
CA ILE A 60 -2.94 -17.04 -3.68
C ILE A 60 -4.45 -16.95 -3.89
N ASP A 61 -5.04 -15.91 -3.38
CA ASP A 61 -6.47 -15.65 -3.42
C ASP A 61 -6.86 -14.64 -4.53
N GLU A 62 -8.14 -14.29 -4.58
CA GLU A 62 -8.66 -13.30 -5.51
C GLU A 62 -8.08 -11.89 -5.29
N ASN A 63 -7.61 -11.57 -4.08
CA ASN A 63 -6.99 -10.28 -3.79
C ASN A 63 -5.62 -10.19 -4.43
N VAL A 64 -4.80 -11.25 -4.30
CA VAL A 64 -3.49 -11.37 -4.97
C VAL A 64 -3.65 -11.29 -6.48
N GLN A 65 -4.61 -12.01 -7.05
CA GLN A 65 -4.91 -11.92 -8.49
C GLN A 65 -5.26 -10.49 -8.90
N ARG A 66 -6.12 -9.82 -8.14
CA ARG A 66 -6.56 -8.45 -8.41
C ARG A 66 -5.41 -7.45 -8.28
N GLU A 67 -4.56 -7.59 -7.24
CA GLU A 67 -3.35 -6.78 -7.06
C GLU A 67 -2.47 -6.84 -8.31
N ILE A 68 -2.18 -8.04 -8.79
CA ILE A 68 -1.33 -8.24 -9.96
C ILE A 68 -1.92 -7.60 -11.22
N ILE A 69 -3.20 -7.83 -11.50
CA ILE A 69 -3.87 -7.30 -12.70
C ILE A 69 -3.99 -5.78 -12.65
N ASN A 70 -4.36 -5.21 -11.49
CA ASN A 70 -4.41 -3.76 -11.32
C ASN A 70 -3.01 -3.15 -11.51
N HIS A 71 -2.00 -3.65 -10.78
CA HIS A 71 -0.65 -3.12 -10.84
C HIS A 71 -0.06 -3.22 -12.26
N ARG A 72 -0.27 -4.34 -12.96
CA ARG A 72 0.17 -4.52 -14.34
C ARG A 72 -0.41 -3.48 -15.30
N SER A 73 -1.64 -3.03 -15.07
CA SER A 73 -2.31 -2.03 -15.92
C SER A 73 -1.75 -0.62 -15.76
N LEU A 74 -1.03 -0.35 -14.65
CA LEU A 74 -0.55 0.97 -14.30
C LEU A 74 0.86 1.22 -14.84
N ARG A 75 1.03 2.35 -15.55
CA ARG A 75 2.31 2.77 -16.14
C ARG A 75 2.47 4.27 -15.97
N HIS A 76 3.14 4.66 -14.89
CA HIS A 76 3.33 6.06 -14.56
C HIS A 76 4.67 6.29 -13.86
N SER A 77 5.29 7.45 -14.05
CA SER A 77 6.58 7.78 -13.45
C SER A 77 6.57 7.79 -11.92
N ASN A 78 5.42 8.05 -11.30
CA ASN A 78 5.23 8.07 -9.85
C ASN A 78 4.58 6.79 -9.29
N ILE A 79 4.61 5.71 -10.05
CA ILE A 79 4.15 4.38 -9.62
C ILE A 79 5.30 3.39 -9.83
N VAL A 80 5.55 2.53 -8.84
CA VAL A 80 6.50 1.41 -9.00
C VAL A 80 6.03 0.55 -10.16
N ARG A 81 6.93 0.32 -11.13
CA ARG A 81 6.59 -0.39 -12.35
C ARG A 81 6.48 -1.88 -12.11
N PHE A 82 5.35 -2.47 -12.49
CA PHE A 82 5.22 -3.92 -12.64
C PHE A 82 6.07 -4.42 -13.82
N LYS A 83 6.78 -5.54 -13.64
CA LYS A 83 7.59 -6.15 -14.71
C LYS A 83 6.99 -7.46 -15.17
N GLU A 84 6.92 -8.46 -14.32
CA GLU A 84 6.42 -9.79 -14.64
C GLU A 84 6.03 -10.57 -13.37
N VAL A 85 5.34 -11.69 -13.56
CA VAL A 85 5.18 -12.72 -12.54
C VAL A 85 5.91 -14.00 -12.95
N ILE A 86 6.46 -14.72 -11.98
CA ILE A 86 7.17 -15.96 -12.18
C ILE A 86 6.66 -16.99 -11.18
N LEU A 87 6.40 -18.21 -11.64
CA LEU A 87 6.10 -19.33 -10.79
C LEU A 87 7.40 -20.04 -10.39
N THR A 88 7.66 -20.09 -9.09
CA THR A 88 8.74 -20.93 -8.54
C THR A 88 8.16 -22.23 -8.00
N PRO A 89 8.98 -23.24 -7.66
CA PRO A 89 8.49 -24.47 -7.05
C PRO A 89 7.68 -24.23 -5.79
N THR A 90 7.97 -23.17 -5.03
CA THR A 90 7.39 -22.91 -3.70
C THR A 90 6.54 -21.64 -3.63
N HIS A 91 6.78 -20.66 -4.50
CA HIS A 91 6.17 -19.32 -4.42
C HIS A 91 5.73 -18.80 -5.78
N LEU A 92 4.76 -17.88 -5.74
CA LEU A 92 4.51 -16.91 -6.80
C LEU A 92 5.44 -15.72 -6.55
N ALA A 93 6.20 -15.33 -7.56
CA ALA A 93 7.12 -14.20 -7.49
C ALA A 93 6.60 -13.04 -8.36
N ILE A 94 6.37 -11.87 -7.76
CA ILE A 94 5.95 -10.64 -8.45
C ILE A 94 7.19 -9.76 -8.59
N VAL A 95 7.64 -9.56 -9.82
CA VAL A 95 8.83 -8.76 -10.14
C VAL A 95 8.43 -7.34 -10.47
N MET A 96 9.08 -6.38 -9.85
CA MET A 96 8.79 -4.95 -10.01
C MET A 96 10.06 -4.09 -9.97
N GLU A 97 9.93 -2.85 -10.35
CA GLU A 97 10.96 -1.81 -10.22
C GLU A 97 11.48 -1.74 -8.78
N TYR A 98 12.78 -1.56 -8.62
CA TYR A 98 13.37 -1.29 -7.32
C TYR A 98 13.58 0.21 -7.13
N ALA A 99 12.89 0.80 -6.17
CA ALA A 99 13.05 2.19 -5.77
C ALA A 99 14.19 2.30 -4.75
N SER A 100 15.36 2.75 -5.18
CA SER A 100 16.61 2.68 -4.39
C SER A 100 16.76 3.77 -3.33
N GLY A 101 15.88 4.76 -3.30
CA GLY A 101 15.92 5.89 -2.36
C GLY A 101 15.25 5.63 -1.03
N GLY A 102 14.71 4.43 -0.80
CA GLY A 102 14.02 4.07 0.44
C GLY A 102 12.62 4.68 0.55
N GLU A 103 12.08 4.67 1.76
CA GLU A 103 10.74 5.19 2.05
C GLU A 103 10.73 6.71 2.24
N LEU A 104 9.67 7.37 1.79
CA LEU A 104 9.44 8.79 2.09
C LEU A 104 9.33 9.02 3.61
N PHE A 105 8.80 8.04 4.34
CA PHE A 105 8.70 8.07 5.80
C PHE A 105 10.07 8.25 6.47
N GLU A 106 11.07 7.46 6.08
CA GLU A 106 12.44 7.59 6.62
C GLU A 106 13.02 8.97 6.36
N ARG A 107 12.79 9.54 5.17
CA ARG A 107 13.24 10.89 4.83
C ARG A 107 12.61 11.95 5.73
N ILE A 108 11.31 11.83 6.03
CA ILE A 108 10.60 12.72 6.96
C ILE A 108 11.16 12.58 8.37
N CYS A 109 11.33 11.34 8.86
CA CYS A 109 11.89 11.08 10.19
C CYS A 109 13.30 11.69 10.37
N ASN A 110 14.16 11.58 9.36
CA ASN A 110 15.49 12.15 9.37
C ASN A 110 15.49 13.68 9.36
N ALA A 111 14.54 14.31 8.67
CA ALA A 111 14.40 15.76 8.60
C ALA A 111 13.58 16.36 9.78
N GLY A 112 12.82 15.51 10.49
CA GLY A 112 11.79 15.91 11.44
C GLY A 112 10.51 16.39 10.74
N ARG A 113 10.63 17.25 9.77
CA ARG A 113 9.56 17.71 8.86
C ARG A 113 10.17 18.38 7.63
N PHE A 114 9.38 18.53 6.58
CA PHE A 114 9.78 19.30 5.39
C PHE A 114 9.35 20.78 5.48
N ASN A 115 10.06 21.64 4.76
CA ASN A 115 9.52 22.94 4.42
C ASN A 115 8.41 22.80 3.34
N GLU A 116 7.63 23.85 3.13
CA GLU A 116 6.50 23.78 2.19
C GLU A 116 6.92 23.52 0.73
N ASP A 117 8.07 23.96 0.29
CA ASP A 117 8.51 23.74 -1.09
C ASP A 117 8.89 22.28 -1.32
N GLU A 118 9.55 21.64 -0.34
CA GLU A 118 9.85 20.21 -0.39
C GLU A 118 8.58 19.34 -0.24
N ALA A 119 7.69 19.69 0.69
CA ALA A 119 6.42 18.99 0.85
C ALA A 119 5.56 19.11 -0.42
N ARG A 120 5.52 20.28 -1.04
CA ARG A 120 4.80 20.50 -2.30
C ARG A 120 5.40 19.68 -3.44
N PHE A 121 6.71 19.62 -3.55
CA PHE A 121 7.40 18.82 -4.57
C PHE A 121 6.99 17.35 -4.50
N PHE A 122 6.93 16.74 -3.31
CA PHE A 122 6.47 15.36 -3.16
C PHE A 122 4.95 15.22 -3.29
N PHE A 123 4.19 16.16 -2.76
CA PHE A 123 2.73 16.13 -2.87
C PHE A 123 2.24 16.24 -4.32
N GLN A 124 2.85 17.09 -5.14
CA GLN A 124 2.55 17.17 -6.57
C GLN A 124 2.75 15.84 -7.28
N GLN A 125 3.80 15.11 -6.96
CA GLN A 125 4.09 13.78 -7.51
C GLN A 125 3.11 12.72 -7.00
N LEU A 126 2.76 12.76 -5.71
CA LEU A 126 1.77 11.86 -5.12
C LEU A 126 0.42 12.03 -5.82
N ILE A 127 -0.06 13.27 -5.95
CA ILE A 127 -1.34 13.57 -6.62
C ILE A 127 -1.31 13.14 -8.08
N SER A 128 -0.20 13.35 -8.80
CA SER A 128 -0.04 12.89 -10.18
C SER A 128 -0.20 11.37 -10.29
N GLY A 129 0.49 10.60 -9.45
CA GLY A 129 0.39 9.14 -9.44
C GLY A 129 -1.01 8.63 -9.07
N VAL A 130 -1.63 9.21 -8.03
CA VAL A 130 -2.99 8.81 -7.59
C VAL A 130 -4.05 9.19 -8.62
N SER A 131 -3.96 10.40 -9.20
CA SER A 131 -4.85 10.83 -10.27
C SER A 131 -4.78 9.91 -11.49
N TYR A 132 -3.58 9.47 -11.86
CA TYR A 132 -3.41 8.48 -12.91
C TYR A 132 -4.07 7.14 -12.54
N CYS A 133 -3.88 6.62 -11.32
CA CYS A 133 -4.61 5.42 -10.88
C CYS A 133 -6.12 5.58 -11.05
N HIS A 134 -6.66 6.72 -10.63
CA HIS A 134 -8.09 7.02 -10.74
C HIS A 134 -8.57 7.13 -12.19
N SER A 135 -7.75 7.66 -13.10
CA SER A 135 -8.06 7.69 -14.55
C SER A 135 -8.12 6.28 -15.15
N MET A 136 -7.26 5.37 -14.65
CA MET A 136 -7.25 3.94 -14.99
C MET A 136 -8.30 3.14 -14.23
N GLN A 137 -9.21 3.82 -13.50
CA GLN A 137 -10.26 3.21 -12.69
C GLN A 137 -9.74 2.29 -11.57
N VAL A 138 -8.58 2.59 -11.03
CA VAL A 138 -7.99 1.91 -9.87
C VAL A 138 -7.95 2.87 -8.68
N CYS A 139 -8.57 2.48 -7.56
CA CYS A 139 -8.43 3.16 -6.28
C CYS A 139 -7.42 2.40 -5.43
N HIS A 140 -6.45 3.11 -4.83
CA HIS A 140 -5.36 2.48 -4.08
C HIS A 140 -5.84 1.92 -2.74
N ARG A 141 -6.55 2.74 -1.95
CA ARG A 141 -7.22 2.42 -0.68
C ARG A 141 -6.30 2.15 0.53
N ASP A 142 -4.99 2.08 0.31
CA ASP A 142 -3.98 1.94 1.35
C ASP A 142 -2.80 2.90 1.11
N LEU A 143 -3.14 4.15 0.78
CA LEU A 143 -2.12 5.20 0.64
C LEU A 143 -1.62 5.58 2.03
N LYS A 144 -0.33 5.33 2.25
CA LYS A 144 0.40 5.67 3.47
C LYS A 144 1.88 5.88 3.14
N LEU A 145 2.61 6.46 4.07
CA LEU A 145 4.02 6.80 3.85
C LEU A 145 4.90 5.59 3.59
N GLU A 146 4.58 4.44 4.18
CA GLU A 146 5.27 3.16 4.00
C GLU A 146 5.10 2.62 2.57
N ASN A 147 3.98 2.96 1.92
CA ASN A 147 3.68 2.61 0.53
C ASN A 147 4.12 3.70 -0.46
N THR A 148 4.98 4.62 -0.02
CA THR A 148 5.50 5.73 -0.81
C THR A 148 7.02 5.71 -0.77
N LEU A 149 7.62 5.27 -1.89
CA LEU A 149 9.06 5.09 -2.04
C LEU A 149 9.69 6.24 -2.85
N LEU A 150 11.02 6.28 -2.87
CA LEU A 150 11.82 7.23 -3.64
C LEU A 150 12.78 6.49 -4.58
N ASP A 151 13.03 7.02 -5.77
CA ASP A 151 13.88 6.37 -6.79
C ASP A 151 15.39 6.51 -6.55
N GLY A 152 15.81 7.28 -5.54
CA GLY A 152 17.22 7.49 -5.19
C GLY A 152 17.97 8.49 -6.08
N SER A 153 17.31 9.16 -7.02
CA SER A 153 17.92 10.24 -7.80
C SER A 153 18.17 11.49 -6.94
N PRO A 154 19.05 12.44 -7.37
CA PRO A 154 19.32 13.68 -6.63
C PRO A 154 18.07 14.57 -6.41
N ALA A 155 17.14 14.57 -7.36
CA ALA A 155 15.79 15.13 -7.21
C ALA A 155 14.81 13.96 -7.18
N PRO A 156 14.57 13.33 -6.00
CA PRO A 156 13.97 12.01 -5.94
C PRO A 156 12.55 12.00 -6.50
N ARG A 157 12.27 11.01 -7.37
CA ARG A 157 10.90 10.72 -7.79
C ARG A 157 10.21 9.90 -6.72
N LEU A 158 9.01 10.35 -6.38
CA LEU A 158 8.10 9.58 -5.54
C LEU A 158 7.51 8.42 -6.36
N LYS A 159 7.47 7.23 -5.75
CA LYS A 159 6.98 5.99 -6.34
C LYS A 159 5.95 5.34 -5.43
N ILE A 160 4.68 5.36 -5.82
CA ILE A 160 3.61 4.64 -5.12
C ILE A 160 3.79 3.14 -5.35
N CYS A 161 3.70 2.35 -4.29
CA CYS A 161 3.78 0.89 -4.34
C CYS A 161 2.65 0.26 -3.53
N ASP A 162 2.59 -1.08 -3.57
CA ASP A 162 1.64 -1.93 -2.85
C ASP A 162 0.17 -1.67 -3.19
N PHE A 163 -0.32 -2.44 -4.16
CA PHE A 163 -1.70 -2.40 -4.63
C PHE A 163 -2.55 -3.53 -4.06
N GLY A 164 -2.12 -4.17 -2.96
CA GLY A 164 -2.77 -5.32 -2.35
C GLY A 164 -4.22 -5.08 -1.96
N TYR A 165 -4.54 -3.84 -1.61
CA TYR A 165 -5.91 -3.43 -1.26
C TYR A 165 -6.63 -2.68 -2.38
N SER A 166 -6.01 -2.53 -3.54
CA SER A 166 -6.60 -1.77 -4.65
C SER A 166 -7.86 -2.44 -5.22
N LYS A 167 -8.83 -1.62 -5.61
CA LYS A 167 -10.05 -2.09 -6.30
C LYS A 167 -10.30 -1.31 -7.58
N SER A 168 -10.80 -2.02 -8.60
CA SER A 168 -11.32 -1.38 -9.81
C SER A 168 -12.66 -0.70 -9.52
N SER A 169 -12.77 0.58 -9.86
CA SER A 169 -14.02 1.34 -9.74
C SER A 169 -15.05 1.01 -10.83
N VAL A 170 -14.65 0.23 -11.85
CA VAL A 170 -15.55 -0.20 -12.95
C VAL A 170 -16.52 -1.30 -12.51
N LEU A 171 -16.15 -2.10 -11.50
CA LEU A 171 -17.06 -3.08 -10.92
C LEU A 171 -18.06 -2.33 -10.02
N HIS A 172 -19.28 -2.22 -10.47
CA HIS A 172 -20.42 -1.46 -9.92
C HIS A 172 -20.78 -1.66 -8.42
N SER A 173 -19.90 -2.19 -7.62
CA SER A 173 -20.05 -2.24 -6.18
C SER A 173 -19.09 -1.26 -5.52
N GLN A 174 -19.62 -0.23 -4.91
CA GLN A 174 -18.87 0.61 -4.00
C GLN A 174 -18.24 -0.28 -2.93
N PRO A 175 -16.96 -0.11 -2.61
CA PRO A 175 -16.30 -0.97 -1.63
C PRO A 175 -16.91 -0.75 -0.25
N LYS A 176 -17.32 -1.84 0.42
CA LYS A 176 -17.85 -1.83 1.79
C LYS A 176 -16.80 -2.25 2.83
N SER A 177 -15.63 -2.73 2.38
CA SER A 177 -14.57 -3.18 3.28
C SER A 177 -13.74 -2.03 3.80
N THR A 178 -13.51 -2.01 5.09
CA THR A 178 -12.59 -1.10 5.77
C THR A 178 -11.19 -1.68 5.67
N VAL A 179 -10.25 -0.93 5.11
CA VAL A 179 -8.87 -1.37 4.87
C VAL A 179 -7.95 -0.18 5.07
N GLY A 180 -6.77 -0.41 5.65
CA GLY A 180 -5.70 0.56 5.78
C GLY A 180 -5.32 0.88 7.23
N THR A 181 -4.21 1.59 7.40
CA THR A 181 -3.72 2.06 8.70
C THR A 181 -4.67 3.13 9.25
N PRO A 182 -5.16 3.03 10.50
CA PRO A 182 -6.19 3.93 11.05
C PRO A 182 -5.90 5.41 10.86
N ALA A 183 -4.65 5.83 11.01
CA ALA A 183 -4.25 7.22 10.86
C ALA A 183 -4.56 7.84 9.49
N TYR A 184 -4.68 7.02 8.44
CA TYR A 184 -4.93 7.43 7.05
C TYR A 184 -6.36 7.20 6.58
N ILE A 185 -7.21 6.54 7.38
CA ILE A 185 -8.56 6.13 6.97
C ILE A 185 -9.52 7.33 7.01
N ALA A 186 -10.29 7.50 5.94
CA ALA A 186 -11.30 8.54 5.87
C ALA A 186 -12.54 8.24 6.75
N PRO A 187 -13.26 9.26 7.26
CA PRO A 187 -14.43 9.08 8.12
C PRO A 187 -15.51 8.15 7.54
N GLU A 188 -15.83 8.30 6.26
CA GLU A 188 -16.83 7.49 5.57
C GLU A 188 -16.46 6.00 5.49
N VAL A 189 -15.16 5.70 5.46
CA VAL A 189 -14.64 4.33 5.46
C VAL A 189 -14.80 3.71 6.84
N LEU A 190 -14.45 4.44 7.90
CA LEU A 190 -14.65 4.01 9.29
C LEU A 190 -16.13 3.75 9.62
N LEU A 191 -17.06 4.51 9.04
CA LEU A 191 -18.50 4.35 9.23
C LEU A 191 -19.08 3.13 8.48
N ARG A 192 -18.25 2.34 7.80
CA ARG A 192 -18.67 1.13 7.06
C ARG A 192 -19.82 1.37 6.07
N LYS A 193 -19.97 2.59 5.57
CA LYS A 193 -20.94 2.93 4.53
C LYS A 193 -20.34 2.65 3.16
N GLU A 194 -21.20 2.55 2.15
CA GLU A 194 -20.71 2.61 0.78
C GLU A 194 -19.98 3.93 0.56
N TYR A 195 -18.78 3.89 -0.01
CA TYR A 195 -17.95 5.06 -0.21
C TYR A 195 -17.26 5.04 -1.59
N ASP A 196 -16.93 6.22 -2.09
CA ASP A 196 -16.10 6.38 -3.29
C ASP A 196 -14.62 6.26 -2.90
N GLY A 197 -13.95 5.22 -3.38
CA GLY A 197 -12.53 4.99 -3.11
C GLY A 197 -11.63 6.13 -3.62
N LYS A 198 -12.02 6.84 -4.68
CA LYS A 198 -11.28 8.00 -5.19
C LYS A 198 -11.27 9.15 -4.20
N ILE A 199 -12.41 9.42 -3.57
CA ILE A 199 -12.55 10.47 -2.57
C ILE A 199 -11.87 10.08 -1.25
N ALA A 200 -11.90 8.78 -0.88
CA ALA A 200 -11.16 8.27 0.28
C ALA A 200 -9.63 8.38 0.07
N ASP A 201 -9.11 8.10 -1.12
CA ASP A 201 -7.69 8.28 -1.45
C ASP A 201 -7.24 9.75 -1.32
N VAL A 202 -8.12 10.72 -1.61
CA VAL A 202 -7.83 12.17 -1.40
C VAL A 202 -7.57 12.47 0.07
N TRP A 203 -8.36 11.90 0.99
CA TRP A 203 -8.14 12.05 2.43
C TRP A 203 -6.76 11.52 2.84
N SER A 204 -6.41 10.31 2.40
CA SER A 204 -5.11 9.68 2.69
C SER A 204 -3.94 10.51 2.14
N CYS A 205 -4.08 11.11 0.95
CA CYS A 205 -3.11 12.06 0.42
C CYS A 205 -2.95 13.30 1.33
N GLY A 206 -4.05 13.79 1.90
CA GLY A 206 -4.03 14.89 2.86
C GLY A 206 -3.29 14.55 4.14
N VAL A 207 -3.47 13.34 4.65
CA VAL A 207 -2.70 12.85 5.82
C VAL A 207 -1.21 12.84 5.51
N THR A 208 -0.83 12.32 4.34
CA THR A 208 0.57 12.32 3.88
C THR A 208 1.13 13.74 3.80
N LEU A 209 0.39 14.69 3.23
CA LEU A 209 0.79 16.10 3.17
C LEU A 209 1.00 16.70 4.56
N TYR A 210 0.05 16.44 5.47
CA TYR A 210 0.13 16.95 6.83
C TYR A 210 1.37 16.41 7.57
N VAL A 211 1.65 15.10 7.46
CA VAL A 211 2.84 14.49 8.08
C VAL A 211 4.13 15.06 7.51
N MET A 212 4.21 15.31 6.20
CA MET A 212 5.38 15.97 5.60
C MET A 212 5.63 17.36 6.19
N LEU A 213 4.58 18.14 6.44
CA LEU A 213 4.64 19.53 6.89
C LEU A 213 4.83 19.69 8.40
N VAL A 214 4.32 18.73 9.18
CA VAL A 214 4.23 18.84 10.65
C VAL A 214 5.16 17.84 11.36
N GLY A 215 5.42 16.69 10.73
CA GLY A 215 6.19 15.60 11.35
C GLY A 215 5.39 14.78 12.36
N ALA A 216 4.06 14.91 12.37
CA ALA A 216 3.13 14.18 13.23
C ALA A 216 1.82 13.91 12.48
N TYR A 217 1.08 12.90 12.91
CA TYR A 217 -0.23 12.58 12.32
C TYR A 217 -1.30 13.59 12.76
N PRO A 218 -2.23 13.98 11.86
CA PRO A 218 -3.18 15.07 12.16
C PRO A 218 -4.21 14.68 13.23
N PHE A 219 -4.59 13.42 13.33
CA PHE A 219 -5.68 12.95 14.18
C PHE A 219 -5.21 12.15 15.39
N GLU A 220 -3.92 11.80 15.50
CA GLU A 220 -3.38 11.21 16.71
C GLU A 220 -3.41 12.19 17.87
N ASP A 221 -3.70 11.68 19.07
CA ASP A 221 -3.61 12.48 20.28
C ASP A 221 -2.13 12.60 20.69
N PRO A 222 -1.61 13.82 20.84
CA PRO A 222 -0.19 14.01 21.23
C PRO A 222 0.18 13.36 22.56
N ASP A 223 -0.76 13.27 23.51
CA ASP A 223 -0.57 12.71 24.83
C ASP A 223 -0.75 11.18 24.83
N GLU A 224 -1.53 10.65 23.88
CA GLU A 224 -1.87 9.24 23.77
C GLU A 224 -1.77 8.73 22.32
N PRO A 225 -0.61 8.77 21.65
CA PRO A 225 -0.50 8.51 20.22
C PRO A 225 -0.84 7.06 19.81
N LYS A 226 -0.83 6.12 20.76
CA LYS A 226 -1.20 4.70 20.53
C LYS A 226 -2.66 4.40 20.84
N ASN A 227 -3.45 5.38 21.26
CA ASN A 227 -4.87 5.20 21.54
C ASN A 227 -5.69 5.29 20.24
N PHE A 228 -5.83 4.16 19.54
CA PHE A 228 -6.56 4.08 18.28
C PHE A 228 -8.05 4.50 18.41
N LYS A 229 -8.71 4.18 19.52
CA LYS A 229 -10.09 4.62 19.77
C LYS A 229 -10.19 6.15 19.74
N LYS A 230 -9.25 6.82 20.38
CA LYS A 230 -9.18 8.28 20.41
C LYS A 230 -8.87 8.87 19.05
N THR A 231 -7.93 8.24 18.30
CA THR A 231 -7.62 8.61 16.92
C THR A 231 -8.86 8.52 16.03
N ILE A 232 -9.61 7.41 16.11
CA ILE A 232 -10.85 7.22 15.34
C ILE A 232 -11.88 8.29 15.67
N GLN A 233 -12.11 8.58 16.96
CA GLN A 233 -13.03 9.65 17.39
C GLN A 233 -12.64 11.02 16.81
N ARG A 234 -11.33 11.34 16.79
CA ARG A 234 -10.82 12.58 16.21
C ARG A 234 -10.99 12.63 14.69
N ILE A 235 -10.80 11.49 13.98
CA ILE A 235 -11.09 11.39 12.55
C ILE A 235 -12.57 11.65 12.26
N LEU A 236 -13.47 10.97 12.98
CA LEU A 236 -14.92 11.10 12.78
C LEU A 236 -15.44 12.51 13.08
N SER A 237 -14.84 13.22 14.05
CA SER A 237 -15.16 14.60 14.38
C SER A 237 -14.31 15.63 13.63
N VAL A 238 -13.40 15.18 12.75
CA VAL A 238 -12.44 16.01 12.00
C VAL A 238 -11.67 16.97 12.92
N GLN A 239 -11.25 16.47 14.09
CA GLN A 239 -10.54 17.25 15.09
C GLN A 239 -9.02 17.20 14.88
N TYR A 240 -8.48 18.28 14.33
CA TYR A 240 -7.03 18.45 14.13
C TYR A 240 -6.65 19.92 14.31
N SER A 241 -5.36 20.23 14.35
CA SER A 241 -4.83 21.59 14.39
C SER A 241 -3.82 21.81 13.29
N ILE A 242 -3.72 23.02 12.76
CA ILE A 242 -2.70 23.39 11.78
C ILE A 242 -1.73 24.38 12.46
N PRO A 243 -0.42 24.07 12.51
CA PRO A 243 0.58 24.97 13.11
C PRO A 243 0.69 26.31 12.34
N ASP A 244 0.99 27.39 13.07
CA ASP A 244 1.07 28.76 12.53
C ASP A 244 2.16 28.96 11.48
N HIS A 245 3.17 28.07 11.40
CA HIS A 245 4.24 28.16 10.42
C HIS A 245 3.80 27.76 9.00
N ILE A 246 2.61 27.19 8.83
CA ILE A 246 2.06 26.79 7.53
C ILE A 246 1.36 27.98 6.88
N SER A 247 1.64 28.22 5.59
CA SER A 247 1.07 29.35 4.85
C SER A 247 -0.46 29.28 4.76
N PRO A 248 -1.15 30.41 4.68
CA PRO A 248 -2.61 30.45 4.55
C PRO A 248 -3.13 29.64 3.36
N GLN A 249 -2.42 29.61 2.24
CA GLN A 249 -2.79 28.82 1.07
C GLN A 249 -2.70 27.33 1.33
N CYS A 250 -1.67 26.86 2.04
CA CYS A 250 -1.53 25.48 2.42
C CYS A 250 -2.59 25.07 3.45
N GLN A 251 -2.84 25.93 4.46
CA GLN A 251 -3.92 25.73 5.43
C GLN A 251 -5.28 25.59 4.74
N HIS A 252 -5.55 26.44 3.73
CA HIS A 252 -6.78 26.33 2.95
C HIS A 252 -6.88 24.99 2.22
N LEU A 253 -5.82 24.51 1.56
CA LEU A 253 -5.82 23.20 0.89
C LEU A 253 -6.11 22.07 1.89
N ILE A 254 -5.40 22.03 3.02
CA ILE A 254 -5.58 21.02 4.06
C ILE A 254 -7.04 21.03 4.57
N SER A 255 -7.61 22.21 4.82
CA SER A 255 -9.00 22.35 5.28
C SER A 255 -10.03 21.87 4.26
N ARG A 256 -9.71 21.95 2.97
CA ARG A 256 -10.56 21.44 1.89
C ARG A 256 -10.44 19.91 1.72
N ILE A 257 -9.30 19.32 2.11
CA ILE A 257 -9.09 17.86 2.10
C ILE A 257 -9.75 17.23 3.32
N PHE A 258 -9.51 17.77 4.52
CA PHE A 258 -10.07 17.22 5.76
C PHE A 258 -11.50 17.72 5.99
N VAL A 259 -12.39 17.27 5.11
CA VAL A 259 -13.83 17.49 5.20
C VAL A 259 -14.52 16.17 5.47
N GLY A 260 -15.28 16.07 6.55
CA GLY A 260 -15.93 14.84 7.01
C GLY A 260 -16.96 14.32 6.01
N ASN A 261 -17.71 15.22 5.35
CA ASN A 261 -18.64 14.83 4.28
C ASN A 261 -17.90 14.63 2.96
N PRO A 262 -17.79 13.38 2.44
CA PRO A 262 -17.04 13.10 1.22
C PRO A 262 -17.57 13.86 -0.03
N SER A 263 -18.87 14.22 -0.05
CA SER A 263 -19.45 14.98 -1.18
C SER A 263 -19.01 16.44 -1.24
N GLU A 264 -18.49 16.99 -0.14
CA GLU A 264 -18.01 18.37 -0.02
C GLU A 264 -16.48 18.43 -0.02
N ARG A 265 -15.81 17.29 0.10
CA ARG A 265 -14.34 17.18 0.09
C ARG A 265 -13.80 17.56 -1.29
N ILE A 266 -12.67 18.27 -1.32
CA ILE A 266 -11.98 18.62 -2.56
C ILE A 266 -11.70 17.38 -3.40
N THR A 267 -11.86 17.50 -4.72
CA THR A 267 -11.60 16.43 -5.69
C THR A 267 -10.19 16.56 -6.30
N MET A 268 -9.69 15.50 -6.95
CA MET A 268 -8.39 15.56 -7.66
C MET A 268 -8.32 16.69 -8.69
N PRO A 269 -9.32 16.93 -9.57
CA PRO A 269 -9.28 18.06 -10.49
C PRO A 269 -9.21 19.43 -9.80
N GLU A 270 -9.89 19.61 -8.66
CA GLU A 270 -9.83 20.83 -7.89
C GLU A 270 -8.46 21.04 -7.21
N ILE A 271 -7.80 19.96 -6.77
CA ILE A 271 -6.42 20.05 -6.25
C ILE A 271 -5.48 20.57 -7.34
N TYR A 272 -5.58 20.08 -8.57
CA TYR A 272 -4.75 20.52 -9.69
C TYR A 272 -4.92 22.02 -10.02
N THR A 273 -6.03 22.65 -9.64
CA THR A 273 -6.28 24.07 -9.85
C THR A 273 -6.01 24.93 -8.62
N HIS A 274 -5.66 24.30 -7.48
CA HIS A 274 -5.42 25.03 -6.24
C HIS A 274 -4.11 25.80 -6.27
N GLU A 275 -4.12 27.07 -5.84
CA GLU A 275 -2.97 27.99 -5.94
C GLU A 275 -1.70 27.45 -5.26
N TRP A 276 -1.84 26.80 -4.09
CA TRP A 276 -0.70 26.22 -3.40
C TRP A 276 -0.07 25.06 -4.19
N PHE A 277 -0.91 24.26 -4.84
CA PHE A 277 -0.46 23.12 -5.66
C PHE A 277 0.24 23.58 -6.93
N LEU A 278 -0.25 24.63 -7.57
CA LEU A 278 0.28 25.14 -8.84
C LEU A 278 1.65 25.82 -8.70
N LYS A 279 2.02 26.24 -7.49
CA LYS A 279 3.30 26.90 -7.26
C LYS A 279 4.47 25.95 -7.58
N ASN A 280 5.35 26.36 -8.50
CA ASN A 280 6.51 25.59 -8.94
C ASN A 280 6.16 24.19 -9.47
N LEU A 281 4.98 24.00 -10.07
CA LEU A 281 4.57 22.73 -10.63
C LEU A 281 5.51 22.32 -11.78
N PRO A 282 6.19 21.17 -11.71
CA PRO A 282 7.07 20.68 -12.76
C PRO A 282 6.33 20.46 -14.09
N ALA A 283 6.96 20.81 -15.21
CA ALA A 283 6.34 20.71 -16.53
C ALA A 283 6.01 19.28 -16.94
N ASP A 284 6.75 18.30 -16.44
CA ASP A 284 6.52 16.86 -16.67
C ASP A 284 5.28 16.34 -15.92
N LEU A 285 4.84 17.00 -14.86
CA LEU A 285 3.59 16.68 -14.15
C LEU A 285 2.36 17.37 -14.76
N ILE A 286 2.55 18.39 -15.59
CA ILE A 286 1.45 19.08 -16.30
C ILE A 286 0.98 18.25 -17.50
N ASN A 287 1.90 17.57 -18.17
CA ASN A 287 1.63 16.78 -19.37
C ASN A 287 1.59 15.29 -19.03
N GLU A 288 0.46 14.80 -18.56
CA GLU A 288 0.22 13.41 -18.17
C GLU A 288 0.64 12.34 -19.22
N ASN A 289 0.83 12.77 -20.48
CA ASN A 289 1.18 11.88 -21.61
C ASN A 289 2.66 11.89 -22.00
N SER A 290 3.54 12.68 -21.33
CA SER A 290 4.85 12.98 -21.95
C SER A 290 6.04 12.19 -21.45
N THR A 291 5.93 11.34 -20.43
CA THR A 291 7.11 10.71 -19.80
C THR A 291 7.15 9.19 -19.77
N TYR A 292 6.15 8.52 -20.33
CA TYR A 292 6.22 7.07 -20.44
C TYR A 292 6.94 6.68 -21.74
N VAL A 293 8.19 6.29 -21.63
CA VAL A 293 8.90 5.60 -22.72
C VAL A 293 8.48 4.13 -22.65
N GLU A 294 7.84 3.65 -23.72
CA GLU A 294 7.49 2.24 -23.84
C GLU A 294 8.77 1.39 -23.77
N PRO A 295 8.81 0.35 -22.93
CA PRO A 295 9.99 -0.52 -22.91
C PRO A 295 10.08 -1.33 -24.19
N ASP A 296 11.29 -1.55 -24.69
CA ASP A 296 11.58 -2.41 -25.84
C ASP A 296 11.24 -3.91 -25.63
N GLN A 297 10.85 -4.31 -24.42
CA GLN A 297 10.49 -5.70 -24.12
C GLN A 297 8.98 -5.87 -24.05
N PRO A 298 8.43 -6.89 -24.74
CA PRO A 298 7.01 -7.22 -24.67
C PRO A 298 6.66 -7.63 -23.23
N MET A 299 5.57 -7.05 -22.70
CA MET A 299 5.05 -7.46 -21.40
C MET A 299 4.35 -8.82 -21.51
N GLN A 300 4.40 -9.59 -20.40
CA GLN A 300 3.56 -10.78 -20.27
C GLN A 300 2.10 -10.44 -20.59
N SER A 301 1.43 -11.32 -21.34
CA SER A 301 0.00 -11.19 -21.62
C SER A 301 -0.83 -11.43 -20.36
N ASN A 302 -2.07 -10.94 -20.33
CA ASN A 302 -3.00 -11.25 -19.25
C ASN A 302 -3.24 -12.76 -19.12
N ASP A 303 -3.34 -13.47 -20.26
CA ASP A 303 -3.60 -14.90 -20.27
C ASP A 303 -2.44 -15.69 -19.67
N GLU A 304 -1.18 -15.33 -19.97
CA GLU A 304 0.00 -15.93 -19.34
C GLU A 304 0.03 -15.69 -17.84
N ILE A 305 -0.26 -14.46 -17.40
CA ILE A 305 -0.32 -14.12 -15.97
C ILE A 305 -1.41 -14.92 -15.27
N MET A 306 -2.60 -14.99 -15.85
CA MET A 306 -3.71 -15.75 -15.28
C MET A 306 -3.42 -17.25 -15.19
N GLN A 307 -2.72 -17.80 -16.18
CA GLN A 307 -2.26 -19.20 -16.12
C GLN A 307 -1.27 -19.41 -14.97
N ILE A 308 -0.28 -18.53 -14.82
CA ILE A 308 0.72 -18.61 -13.73
C ILE A 308 0.03 -18.50 -12.37
N ILE A 309 -0.92 -17.59 -12.21
CA ILE A 309 -1.69 -17.44 -10.97
C ILE A 309 -2.50 -18.71 -10.68
N ALA A 310 -3.19 -19.25 -11.69
CA ALA A 310 -3.96 -20.48 -11.53
C ALA A 310 -3.07 -21.67 -11.10
N GLU A 311 -1.87 -21.79 -11.64
CA GLU A 311 -0.90 -22.80 -11.21
C GLU A 311 -0.37 -22.52 -9.79
N ALA A 312 -0.24 -21.26 -9.40
CA ALA A 312 0.21 -20.85 -8.07
C ALA A 312 -0.79 -21.17 -6.96
N THR A 313 -2.10 -21.30 -7.27
CA THR A 313 -3.12 -21.75 -6.28
C THR A 313 -2.92 -23.21 -5.85
N ILE A 314 -2.13 -23.97 -6.61
CA ILE A 314 -1.80 -25.35 -6.26
C ILE A 314 -0.63 -25.34 -5.27
N PRO A 315 -0.80 -25.92 -4.05
CA PRO A 315 0.28 -25.97 -3.06
C PRO A 315 1.55 -26.61 -3.60
N ALA A 316 2.70 -26.17 -3.10
CA ALA A 316 3.99 -26.72 -3.48
C ALA A 316 4.09 -28.22 -3.18
N PRO A 317 4.77 -29.03 -4.01
CA PRO A 317 4.98 -30.44 -3.72
C PRO A 317 5.74 -30.62 -2.39
N GLY A 318 5.13 -31.31 -1.44
CA GLY A 318 5.69 -31.54 -0.09
C GLY A 318 4.95 -30.83 1.05
N THR A 319 4.05 -29.89 0.76
CA THR A 319 3.16 -29.23 1.73
C THR A 319 1.87 -30.05 1.96
N ARG A 320 1.94 -31.36 2.11
CA ARG A 320 0.74 -32.13 2.44
C ARG A 320 0.25 -31.79 3.84
N ASN A 321 -0.85 -31.07 3.87
CA ASN A 321 -1.89 -31.04 4.92
C ASN A 321 -1.46 -31.45 6.33
N LEU A 322 -0.83 -30.57 7.09
CA LEU A 322 -0.85 -30.66 8.55
C LEU A 322 -2.13 -30.03 9.15
N SER A 323 -2.85 -29.20 8.41
CA SER A 323 -4.08 -28.56 8.87
C SER A 323 -5.24 -29.52 9.15
N HIS A 324 -5.22 -30.74 8.57
CA HIS A 324 -6.26 -31.71 8.83
C HIS A 324 -5.99 -32.60 10.06
N PHE A 325 -4.78 -32.57 10.61
CA PHE A 325 -4.41 -33.37 11.81
C PHE A 325 -4.43 -32.55 13.11
N LEU A 326 -4.57 -31.23 13.06
CA LEU A 326 -4.58 -30.35 14.24
C LEU A 326 -5.96 -29.79 14.58
N ALA A 327 -7.02 -30.20 13.85
CA ALA A 327 -8.38 -29.75 14.14
C ALA A 327 -9.09 -30.57 15.24
N ASP A 328 -8.52 -31.70 15.70
CA ASP A 328 -9.19 -32.61 16.64
C ASP A 328 -8.63 -32.63 18.08
N ASP A 329 -7.56 -31.91 18.37
CA ASP A 329 -7.03 -31.93 19.75
C ASP A 329 -6.35 -30.61 20.11
N LEU A 330 -7.09 -29.56 20.42
CA LEU A 330 -6.62 -28.50 21.33
C LEU A 330 -7.79 -27.55 21.67
N ASP A 331 -8.70 -28.02 22.56
CA ASP A 331 -9.35 -27.15 23.50
C ASP A 331 -8.27 -26.62 24.46
N PHE A 332 -7.80 -25.42 24.25
CA PHE A 332 -7.03 -24.69 25.24
C PHE A 332 -7.81 -23.44 25.62
N ASP A 333 -8.45 -23.52 26.80
CA ASP A 333 -8.94 -22.38 27.55
C ASP A 333 -7.82 -21.34 27.71
N LEU A 334 -7.98 -20.20 27.11
CA LEU A 334 -7.31 -18.95 27.46
C LEU A 334 -8.38 -17.96 27.91
N ASP A 335 -8.96 -18.26 29.10
CA ASP A 335 -9.52 -17.25 29.97
C ASP A 335 -8.34 -16.67 30.77
N ASP A 336 -8.09 -15.41 30.63
CA ASP A 336 -7.87 -14.35 31.62
C ASP A 336 -7.01 -13.21 31.01
N ASP A 337 -7.50 -12.02 31.24
CA ASP A 337 -6.91 -10.69 31.04
C ASP A 337 -7.35 -9.89 29.79
N MET A 338 -8.65 -9.81 29.52
CA MET A 338 -9.23 -8.69 28.76
C MET A 338 -10.62 -8.31 29.29
N GLU A 339 -10.75 -8.09 30.58
CA GLU A 339 -11.86 -7.30 31.13
C GLU A 339 -11.38 -5.84 31.18
N ASP A 340 -11.94 -5.01 30.30
CA ASP A 340 -12.29 -3.59 30.39
C ASP A 340 -12.30 -2.91 29.03
N LEU A 341 -13.11 -3.44 28.12
CA LEU A 341 -13.60 -2.67 26.97
C LEU A 341 -15.13 -2.78 26.98
N GLU A 342 -15.77 -1.93 27.79
CA GLU A 342 -17.19 -1.71 27.60
C GLU A 342 -17.44 -1.23 26.19
N THR A 343 -17.99 -2.12 25.39
CA THR A 343 -18.37 -1.92 24.00
C THR A 343 -19.51 -0.90 23.95
N ASP A 344 -19.20 0.26 23.38
CA ASP A 344 -20.23 1.11 22.80
C ASP A 344 -20.90 0.31 21.67
N PRO A 345 -22.21 -0.02 21.74
CA PRO A 345 -22.85 -0.96 20.82
C PRO A 345 -22.85 -0.53 19.35
N ASP A 346 -22.32 0.64 19.01
CA ASP A 346 -22.26 1.18 17.65
C ASP A 346 -20.86 1.11 17.01
N LEU A 347 -19.84 0.54 17.69
CA LEU A 347 -18.45 0.54 17.20
C LEU A 347 -17.73 -0.80 17.48
N ASP A 348 -18.12 -1.86 16.77
CA ASP A 348 -17.32 -3.09 16.68
C ASP A 348 -16.14 -2.87 15.71
N ILE A 349 -14.95 -2.66 16.25
CA ILE A 349 -13.72 -2.47 15.49
C ILE A 349 -12.71 -3.54 15.94
N ASP A 350 -12.47 -4.55 15.11
CA ASP A 350 -11.41 -5.53 15.32
C ASP A 350 -10.07 -5.01 14.77
N VAL A 351 -9.03 -5.08 15.60
CA VAL A 351 -7.66 -4.70 15.24
C VAL A 351 -6.78 -5.93 15.38
N ASP A 352 -6.02 -6.29 14.33
CA ASP A 352 -5.11 -7.41 14.39
C ASP A 352 -3.85 -7.13 15.25
N SER A 353 -3.01 -8.16 15.42
CA SER A 353 -1.78 -8.08 16.23
C SER A 353 -0.72 -7.11 15.68
N SER A 354 -0.90 -6.58 14.46
CA SER A 354 -0.03 -5.56 13.85
C SER A 354 -0.58 -4.13 14.03
N GLY A 355 -1.79 -3.98 14.60
CA GLY A 355 -2.48 -2.69 14.75
C GLY A 355 -3.24 -2.28 13.49
N GLU A 356 -3.42 -3.17 12.53
CA GLU A 356 -4.26 -2.95 11.35
C GLU A 356 -5.71 -3.34 11.64
N ILE A 357 -6.65 -2.51 11.17
CA ILE A 357 -8.08 -2.80 11.29
C ILE A 357 -8.45 -3.82 10.23
N VAL A 358 -8.68 -5.06 10.65
CA VAL A 358 -9.14 -6.16 9.79
C VAL A 358 -10.56 -6.52 10.19
N TYR A 359 -11.48 -6.41 9.25
CA TYR A 359 -12.86 -6.82 9.47
C TYR A 359 -13.16 -8.08 8.67
N ALA A 360 -13.61 -9.12 9.36
CA ALA A 360 -14.17 -10.30 8.75
C ALA A 360 -15.38 -9.93 7.88
N MET A 361 -15.47 -10.55 6.72
CA MET A 361 -16.57 -10.40 5.76
C MET A 361 -17.91 -10.89 6.34
#